data_cc9ec0aa4b1fe1755f99be2360e820d6
#
_entry.id   cc9ec0aa4b1fe1755f99be2360e820d6
#
_cell.length_a   1.000
_cell.length_b   1.000
_cell.length_c   1.000
_cell.angle_alpha   90.00
_cell.angle_beta   90.00
_cell.angle_gamma   90.00
#
_symmetry.space_group_name_H-M   'P 1'
#
loop_
_entity.id
_entity.type
_entity.pdbx_description
1 polymer ?
#
loop_
_entity_poly.entity_id
_entity_poly.type
_entity_poly.pdbx_seq_one_letter_code
_entity_poly.pdbx_strand_id
1 'polypeptide(L)'
;MTEKSISNSDITSALPDTKSPLTVPGLRGRVTIIRDIHGIPHIRANHVQDAFFGQGFATAQDRLWHMDFDRRQAYGKWSELAGSSGLESDRMMRKFQIGTSVFSDYENLKQETREMFDAYASGVNAFI
;
A
#
# COMPACT_ATOMS: atom_id res chain seq x y z
N MET A 1 -6.56 -12.63 28.59
CA MET A 1 -6.98 -12.34 27.20
C MET A 1 -7.09 -13.67 26.49
N THR A 2 -8.28 -14.10 26.13
CA THR A 2 -8.50 -15.33 25.36
C THR A 2 -8.02 -15.09 23.94
N GLU A 3 -6.96 -15.79 23.53
CA GLU A 3 -6.54 -15.81 22.13
C GLU A 3 -7.70 -16.35 21.29
N LYS A 4 -8.28 -15.48 20.45
CA LYS A 4 -9.28 -15.89 19.47
C LYS A 4 -8.54 -16.60 18.34
N SER A 5 -8.68 -17.92 18.24
CA SER A 5 -8.11 -18.65 17.10
C SER A 5 -8.79 -18.22 15.80
N ILE A 6 -7.98 -17.91 14.77
CA ILE A 6 -8.47 -17.57 13.43
C ILE A 6 -8.95 -18.88 12.78
N SER A 7 -10.21 -18.91 12.34
CA SER A 7 -10.80 -20.04 11.63
C SER A 7 -10.55 -19.94 10.11
N ASN A 8 -10.71 -21.07 9.41
CA ASN A 8 -10.65 -21.08 7.94
C ASN A 8 -11.73 -20.20 7.30
N SER A 9 -12.90 -20.04 7.95
CA SER A 9 -13.95 -19.14 7.49
C SER A 9 -13.54 -17.68 7.61
N ASP A 10 -12.82 -17.30 8.68
CA ASP A 10 -12.30 -15.93 8.84
C ASP A 10 -11.28 -15.62 7.75
N ILE A 11 -10.40 -16.57 7.43
CA ILE A 11 -9.41 -16.43 6.34
C ILE A 11 -10.12 -16.27 4.99
N THR A 12 -11.11 -17.12 4.70
CA THR A 12 -11.83 -17.07 3.42
C THR A 12 -12.61 -15.77 3.25
N SER A 13 -13.23 -15.27 4.33
CA SER A 13 -13.99 -14.01 4.30
C SER A 13 -13.10 -12.77 4.16
N ALA A 14 -11.83 -12.88 4.53
CA ALA A 14 -10.85 -11.81 4.41
C ALA A 14 -10.20 -11.71 3.02
N LEU A 15 -10.44 -12.71 2.14
CA LEU A 15 -9.88 -12.66 0.77
C LEU A 15 -10.57 -11.54 -0.04
N PRO A 16 -9.79 -10.68 -0.71
CA PRO A 16 -10.36 -9.62 -1.51
C PRO A 16 -11.06 -10.17 -2.76
N ASP A 17 -12.16 -9.51 -3.17
CA ASP A 17 -12.79 -9.81 -4.46
C ASP A 17 -11.90 -9.34 -5.61
N THR A 18 -11.41 -10.28 -6.41
CA THR A 18 -10.53 -10.03 -7.56
C THR A 18 -11.26 -10.18 -8.90
N LYS A 19 -12.59 -10.40 -8.89
CA LYS A 19 -13.36 -10.74 -10.10
C LYS A 19 -14.39 -9.68 -10.47
N SER A 20 -14.96 -9.01 -9.48
CA SER A 20 -16.01 -8.01 -9.74
C SER A 20 -15.40 -6.69 -10.23
N PRO A 21 -16.06 -6.02 -11.21
CA PRO A 21 -15.66 -4.68 -11.60
C PRO A 21 -15.96 -3.69 -10.46
N LEU A 22 -15.01 -2.78 -10.22
CA LEU A 22 -15.13 -1.73 -9.23
C LEU A 22 -15.20 -0.36 -9.93
N THR A 23 -16.02 0.53 -9.39
CA THR A 23 -16.03 1.95 -9.79
C THR A 23 -15.34 2.74 -8.69
N VAL A 24 -14.19 3.32 -9.01
CA VAL A 24 -13.39 4.11 -8.09
C VAL A 24 -13.14 5.50 -8.67
N PRO A 25 -13.12 6.56 -7.84
CA PRO A 25 -12.79 7.90 -8.30
C PRO A 25 -11.30 8.02 -8.63
N GLY A 26 -10.94 9.02 -9.43
CA GLY A 26 -9.53 9.37 -9.72
C GLY A 26 -8.93 8.75 -10.96
N LEU A 27 -9.60 7.81 -11.62
CA LEU A 27 -9.17 7.26 -12.91
C LEU A 27 -9.60 8.16 -14.08
N ARG A 28 -8.72 8.28 -15.07
CA ARG A 28 -9.01 8.95 -16.36
C ARG A 28 -9.68 8.01 -17.35
N GLY A 29 -9.46 6.71 -17.19
CA GLY A 29 -10.01 5.68 -18.04
C GLY A 29 -10.06 4.32 -17.36
N ARG A 30 -10.44 3.32 -18.12
CA ARG A 30 -10.55 1.95 -17.62
C ARG A 30 -9.18 1.35 -17.32
N VAL A 31 -9.03 0.78 -16.14
CA VAL A 31 -7.90 -0.06 -15.74
C VAL A 31 -8.36 -1.51 -15.69
N THR A 32 -7.56 -2.42 -16.22
CA THR A 32 -7.81 -3.86 -16.12
C THR A 32 -6.63 -4.51 -15.41
N ILE A 33 -6.92 -5.23 -14.33
CA ILE A 33 -5.94 -6.01 -13.57
C ILE A 33 -6.26 -7.49 -13.80
N ILE A 34 -5.34 -8.22 -14.42
CA ILE A 34 -5.49 -9.65 -14.73
C ILE A 34 -4.45 -10.39 -13.90
N ARG A 35 -4.86 -11.37 -13.11
CA ARG A 35 -3.93 -12.22 -12.38
C ARG A 35 -3.66 -13.50 -13.16
N ASP A 36 -2.39 -13.83 -13.30
CA ASP A 36 -1.97 -15.08 -13.94
C ASP A 36 -2.12 -16.29 -12.96
N ILE A 37 -1.69 -17.47 -13.41
CA ILE A 37 -1.76 -18.71 -12.63
C ILE A 37 -0.91 -18.67 -11.35
N HIS A 38 0.04 -17.74 -11.25
CA HIS A 38 0.87 -17.52 -10.07
C HIS A 38 0.35 -16.38 -9.18
N GLY A 39 -0.80 -15.78 -9.55
CA GLY A 39 -1.38 -14.66 -8.83
C GLY A 39 -0.72 -13.32 -9.14
N ILE A 40 0.21 -13.25 -10.08
CA ILE A 40 0.92 -12.01 -10.43
C ILE A 40 -0.05 -11.07 -11.16
N PRO A 41 -0.24 -9.82 -10.68
CA PRO A 41 -1.13 -8.86 -11.33
C PRO A 41 -0.49 -8.24 -12.56
N HIS A 42 -1.15 -8.36 -13.70
CA HIS A 42 -0.83 -7.68 -14.95
C HIS A 42 -1.79 -6.52 -15.15
N ILE A 43 -1.27 -5.29 -15.18
CA ILE A 43 -2.05 -4.06 -15.23
C ILE A 43 -2.05 -3.51 -16.65
N ARG A 44 -3.24 -3.22 -17.18
CA ARG A 44 -3.45 -2.56 -18.47
C ARG A 44 -4.25 -1.29 -18.28
N ALA A 45 -3.70 -0.18 -18.77
CA ALA A 45 -4.32 1.13 -18.75
C ALA A 45 -3.89 1.94 -19.97
N ASN A 46 -4.69 2.93 -20.37
CA ASN A 46 -4.36 3.81 -21.50
C ASN A 46 -3.53 5.03 -21.07
N HIS A 47 -3.50 5.35 -19.79
CA HIS A 47 -2.75 6.48 -19.24
C HIS A 47 -1.75 5.98 -18.20
N VAL A 48 -0.58 6.61 -18.15
CA VAL A 48 0.50 6.25 -17.21
C VAL A 48 0.03 6.38 -15.76
N GLN A 49 -0.69 7.45 -15.43
CA GLN A 49 -1.23 7.68 -14.09
C GLN A 49 -2.22 6.57 -13.69
N ASP A 50 -3.09 6.14 -14.61
CA ASP A 50 -4.03 5.04 -14.36
C ASP A 50 -3.30 3.70 -14.14
N ALA A 51 -2.17 3.48 -14.83
CA ALA A 51 -1.33 2.29 -14.62
C ALA A 51 -0.72 2.29 -13.21
N PHE A 52 -0.19 3.42 -12.73
CA PHE A 52 0.32 3.55 -11.36
C PHE A 52 -0.78 3.46 -10.30
N PHE A 53 -1.97 4.02 -10.57
CA PHE A 53 -3.14 3.80 -9.72
C PHE A 53 -3.47 2.31 -9.60
N GLY A 54 -3.56 1.60 -10.72
CA GLY A 54 -3.81 0.15 -10.74
C GLY A 54 -2.74 -0.64 -10.00
N GLN A 55 -1.48 -0.23 -10.10
CA GLN A 55 -0.37 -0.83 -9.37
C GLN A 55 -0.52 -0.63 -7.86
N GLY A 56 -0.84 0.59 -7.42
CA GLY A 56 -1.08 0.89 -6.01
C GLY A 56 -2.24 0.07 -5.45
N PHE A 57 -3.36 0.00 -6.18
CA PHE A 57 -4.52 -0.79 -5.81
C PHE A 57 -4.19 -2.28 -5.67
N ALA A 58 -3.52 -2.87 -6.67
CA ALA A 58 -3.14 -4.29 -6.66
C ALA A 58 -2.14 -4.60 -5.52
N THR A 59 -1.19 -3.68 -5.27
CA THR A 59 -0.22 -3.85 -4.19
C THR A 59 -0.90 -3.81 -2.82
N ALA A 60 -1.84 -2.89 -2.61
CA ALA A 60 -2.61 -2.83 -1.38
C ALA A 60 -3.47 -4.09 -1.19
N GLN A 61 -4.14 -4.55 -2.24
CA GLN A 61 -4.93 -5.78 -2.22
C GLN A 61 -4.12 -7.01 -1.79
N ASP A 62 -2.85 -7.08 -2.18
CA ASP A 62 -2.00 -8.23 -1.90
C ASP A 62 -1.17 -8.07 -0.61
N ARG A 63 -0.81 -6.84 -0.24
CA ARG A 63 0.27 -6.59 0.73
C ARG A 63 0.00 -5.40 1.67
N LEU A 64 -1.25 -5.03 1.92
CA LEU A 64 -1.58 -3.86 2.75
C LEU A 64 -0.91 -3.91 4.13
N TRP A 65 -0.95 -5.08 4.79
CA TRP A 65 -0.27 -5.26 6.07
C TRP A 65 1.24 -5.01 5.99
N HIS A 66 1.91 -5.52 4.97
CA HIS A 66 3.34 -5.32 4.78
C HIS A 66 3.68 -3.85 4.53
N MET A 67 2.85 -3.16 3.73
CA MET A 67 3.01 -1.72 3.47
C MET A 67 2.85 -0.89 4.76
N ASP A 68 1.87 -1.21 5.61
CA ASP A 68 1.68 -0.52 6.90
C ASP A 68 2.83 -0.81 7.87
N PHE A 69 3.32 -2.05 7.89
CA PHE A 69 4.51 -2.44 8.65
C PHE A 69 5.74 -1.62 8.25
N ASP A 70 6.06 -1.58 6.96
CA ASP A 70 7.21 -0.83 6.44
C ASP A 70 7.09 0.67 6.73
N ARG A 71 5.88 1.22 6.54
CA ARG A 71 5.58 2.63 6.85
C ARG A 71 5.80 2.92 8.34
N ARG A 72 5.32 2.07 9.24
CA ARG A 72 5.51 2.24 10.69
C ARG A 72 6.96 2.13 11.07
N GLN A 73 7.69 1.17 10.52
CA GLN A 73 9.14 1.06 10.74
C GLN A 73 9.86 2.33 10.28
N ALA A 74 9.62 2.78 9.06
CA ALA A 74 10.30 3.96 8.50
C ALA A 74 10.08 5.23 9.36
N TYR A 75 8.89 5.39 9.95
CA TYR A 75 8.57 6.52 10.84
C TYR A 75 8.94 6.30 12.31
N GLY A 76 9.54 5.16 12.67
CA GLY A 76 9.84 4.83 14.07
C GLY A 76 8.56 4.73 14.92
N LYS A 77 7.54 4.05 14.42
CA LYS A 77 6.22 3.82 15.03
C LYS A 77 5.87 2.34 15.17
N TRP A 78 6.86 1.46 15.01
CA TRP A 78 6.61 0.03 15.12
C TRP A 78 6.15 -0.39 16.51
N SER A 79 6.64 0.28 17.57
CA SER A 79 6.24 0.01 18.95
C SER A 79 4.74 0.25 19.23
N GLU A 80 4.01 1.00 18.38
CA GLU A 80 2.55 1.12 18.49
C GLU A 80 1.83 -0.24 18.37
N LEU A 81 2.42 -1.20 17.65
CA LEU A 81 1.91 -2.56 17.48
C LEU A 81 2.72 -3.60 18.27
N ALA A 82 4.05 -3.50 18.23
CA ALA A 82 4.96 -4.47 18.84
C ALA A 82 5.20 -4.23 20.35
N GLY A 83 4.69 -3.14 20.91
CA GLY A 83 4.93 -2.77 22.30
C GLY A 83 6.41 -2.48 22.58
N SER A 84 6.88 -2.85 23.76
CA SER A 84 8.26 -2.55 24.21
C SER A 84 9.35 -3.17 23.34
N SER A 85 9.08 -4.27 22.65
CA SER A 85 10.06 -4.93 21.76
C SER A 85 10.41 -4.09 20.53
N GLY A 86 9.55 -3.16 20.12
CA GLY A 86 9.77 -2.26 18.97
C GLY A 86 10.54 -0.97 19.33
N LEU A 87 10.70 -0.64 20.60
CA LEU A 87 11.22 0.66 21.03
C LEU A 87 12.62 0.98 20.57
N GLU A 88 13.52 0.00 20.56
CA GLU A 88 14.91 0.22 20.15
C GLU A 88 15.00 0.52 18.66
N SER A 89 14.25 -0.25 17.84
CA SER A 89 14.09 0.00 16.40
C SER A 89 13.54 1.41 16.14
N ASP A 90 12.46 1.78 16.83
CA ASP A 90 11.83 3.10 16.66
C ASP A 90 12.79 4.24 17.03
N ARG A 91 13.55 4.11 18.12
CA ARG A 91 14.55 5.10 18.51
C ARG A 91 15.63 5.28 17.45
N MET A 92 16.07 4.16 16.84
CA MET A 92 17.07 4.19 15.78
C MET A 92 16.51 4.89 14.53
N MET A 93 15.32 4.51 14.09
CA MET A 93 14.70 5.07 12.89
C MET A 93 14.40 6.57 13.04
N ARG A 94 13.98 7.01 14.22
CA ARG A 94 13.77 8.44 14.51
C ARG A 94 15.05 9.27 14.46
N LYS A 95 16.21 8.69 14.74
CA LYS A 95 17.51 9.37 14.58
C LYS A 95 17.84 9.67 13.11
N PHE A 96 17.38 8.83 12.17
CA PHE A 96 17.58 9.07 10.75
C PHE A 96 16.70 10.18 10.18
N GLN A 97 15.65 10.60 10.90
CA GLN A 97 14.72 11.67 10.49
C GLN A 97 14.13 11.48 9.08
N ILE A 98 13.86 10.24 8.68
CA ILE A 98 13.36 9.89 7.36
C ILE A 98 12.12 10.70 6.99
N GLY A 99 11.19 10.89 7.94
CA GLY A 99 9.98 11.68 7.70
C GLY A 99 10.26 13.13 7.26
N THR A 100 11.29 13.76 7.81
CA THR A 100 11.69 15.13 7.43
C THR A 100 12.30 15.14 6.03
N SER A 101 13.20 14.19 5.73
CA SER A 101 13.85 14.10 4.42
C SER A 101 12.84 13.84 3.31
N VAL A 102 11.90 12.92 3.51
CA VAL A 102 10.89 12.54 2.52
C VAL A 102 10.04 13.71 2.07
N PHE A 103 9.63 14.59 2.97
CA PHE A 103 8.85 15.78 2.59
C PHE A 103 9.65 16.73 1.71
N SER A 104 10.90 17.01 2.09
CA SER A 104 11.79 17.84 1.27
C SER A 104 12.08 17.21 -0.10
N ASP A 105 12.34 15.90 -0.12
CA ASP A 105 12.63 15.18 -1.36
C ASP A 105 11.43 15.17 -2.31
N TYR A 106 10.21 14.98 -1.77
CA TYR A 106 8.99 15.00 -2.56
C TYR A 106 8.77 16.34 -3.26
N GLU A 107 9.02 17.47 -2.59
CA GLU A 107 8.90 18.81 -3.18
C GLU A 107 9.89 19.04 -4.31
N ASN A 108 11.05 18.37 -4.29
CA ASN A 108 12.11 18.46 -5.28
C ASN A 108 11.98 17.45 -6.43
N LEU A 109 10.99 16.54 -6.38
CA LEU A 109 10.74 15.61 -7.47
C LEU A 109 10.28 16.34 -8.74
N LYS A 110 10.65 15.79 -9.90
CA LYS A 110 10.05 16.20 -11.17
C LYS A 110 8.54 15.97 -11.12
N GLN A 111 7.79 16.86 -11.78
CA GLN A 111 6.33 16.81 -11.78
C GLN A 111 5.79 15.43 -12.21
N GLU A 112 6.33 14.84 -13.27
CA GLU A 112 5.96 13.52 -13.74
C GLU A 112 6.11 12.44 -12.65
N THR A 113 7.25 12.44 -11.94
CA THR A 113 7.52 11.50 -10.86
C THR A 113 6.54 11.69 -9.69
N ARG A 114 6.23 12.94 -9.35
CA ARG A 114 5.24 13.27 -8.32
C ARG A 114 3.86 12.76 -8.68
N GLU A 115 3.41 13.00 -9.91
CA GLU A 115 2.14 12.49 -10.43
C GLU A 115 2.04 10.96 -10.38
N MET A 116 3.16 10.25 -10.63
CA MET A 116 3.23 8.79 -10.51
C MET A 116 3.05 8.32 -9.05
N PHE A 117 3.74 8.97 -8.10
CA PHE A 117 3.59 8.65 -6.67
C PHE A 117 2.17 8.96 -6.17
N ASP A 118 1.60 10.09 -6.57
CA ASP A 118 0.25 10.49 -6.18
C ASP A 118 -0.79 9.53 -6.73
N ALA A 119 -0.64 9.09 -7.98
CA ALA A 119 -1.51 8.09 -8.59
C ALA A 119 -1.41 6.73 -7.87
N TYR A 120 -0.19 6.28 -7.55
CA TYR A 120 0.04 5.06 -6.79
C TYR A 120 -0.62 5.13 -5.40
N ALA A 121 -0.39 6.22 -4.66
CA ALA A 121 -0.98 6.43 -3.35
C ALA A 121 -2.52 6.48 -3.41
N SER A 122 -3.07 7.12 -4.46
CA SER A 122 -4.51 7.14 -4.71
C SER A 122 -5.08 5.74 -4.96
N GLY A 123 -4.34 4.89 -5.68
CA GLY A 123 -4.70 3.49 -5.89
C GLY A 123 -4.72 2.68 -4.59
N VAL A 124 -3.70 2.86 -3.74
CA VAL A 124 -3.66 2.25 -2.40
C VAL A 124 -4.87 2.66 -1.57
N ASN A 125 -5.15 3.97 -1.52
CA ASN A 125 -6.26 4.52 -0.74
C ASN A 125 -7.64 4.12 -1.27
N ALA A 126 -7.75 3.80 -2.55
CA ALA A 126 -9.00 3.32 -3.15
C ALA A 126 -9.32 1.86 -2.78
N PHE A 127 -8.33 1.10 -2.30
CA PHE A 127 -8.52 -0.25 -1.78
C PHE A 127 -8.93 -0.26 -0.29
N ILE A 128 -8.47 0.70 0.51
CA ILE A 128 -8.77 0.83 1.94
C ILE A 128 -10.20 1.32 2.14
#